data_40b8a5ea0e850e103f37f2c74ba6d891
#
_entry.id   40b8a5ea0e850e103f37f2c74ba6d891
#
_cell.length_a   1.000
_cell.length_b   1.000
_cell.length_c   1.000
_cell.angle_alpha   90.00
_cell.angle_beta   90.00
_cell.angle_gamma   90.00
#
_symmetry.space_group_name_H-M   'P 1'
#
loop_
_entity.id
_entity.type
_entity.pdbx_description
1 polymer ?
#
loop_
_entity_poly.entity_id
_entity_poly.type
_entity_poly.pdbx_seq_one_letter_code
_entity_poly.pdbx_strand_id
1 'polypeptide(L)' 'MLEYDGQYITFENKWSVDLKQVNFITLKQNWEDENYHIKLHIGTKEVRVVLKTKEDLEELTEHWKKLNDNKNKFR' A
#
# COMPACT_ATOMS: atom_id res chain seq x y z
N MET A 1 -5.97 1.18 -11.17
CA MET A 1 -6.03 2.48 -10.51
C MET A 1 -6.44 2.32 -9.05
N LEU A 2 -5.78 3.05 -8.18
CA LEU A 2 -6.07 3.00 -6.75
C LEU A 2 -7.07 4.08 -6.36
N GLU A 3 -8.01 3.71 -5.51
CA GLU A 3 -8.95 4.65 -4.96
C GLU A 3 -8.84 4.63 -3.44
N TYR A 4 -8.91 5.82 -2.85
CA TYR A 4 -8.77 5.96 -1.41
C TYR A 4 -10.07 6.45 -0.81
N ASP A 5 -10.49 5.81 0.27
CA ASP A 5 -11.68 6.21 1.00
C ASP A 5 -11.35 6.16 2.49
N GLY A 6 -10.92 7.32 3.01
CA GLY A 6 -10.48 7.39 4.38
C GLY A 6 -9.26 6.50 4.59
N GLN A 7 -9.42 5.46 5.40
CA GLN A 7 -8.31 4.54 5.67
C GLN A 7 -8.31 3.33 4.75
N TYR A 8 -9.29 3.25 3.84
CA TYR A 8 -9.39 2.11 2.95
C TYR A 8 -8.84 2.44 1.59
N ILE A 9 -8.21 1.45 0.99
CA ILE A 9 -7.73 1.55 -0.38
C ILE A 9 -8.41 0.47 -1.20
N THR A 10 -8.92 0.84 -2.36
CA THR A 10 -9.56 -0.09 -3.28
C THR A 10 -8.77 -0.16 -4.57
N PHE A 11 -8.52 -1.36 -5.04
CA PHE A 11 -7.73 -1.57 -6.23
C PHE A 11 -8.60 -2.17 -7.34
N GLU A 12 -8.84 -1.38 -8.38
CA GLU A 12 -9.58 -1.78 -9.58
C GLU A 12 -10.94 -2.44 -9.27
N ASN A 13 -11.58 -1.98 -8.22
CA ASN A 13 -12.88 -2.53 -7.79
C ASN A 13 -12.86 -4.02 -7.50
N LYS A 14 -11.67 -4.56 -7.23
CA LYS A 14 -11.55 -6.00 -6.96
C LYS A 14 -11.51 -6.31 -5.48
N TRP A 15 -10.85 -5.44 -4.71
CA TRP A 15 -10.70 -5.68 -3.27
C TRP A 15 -10.40 -4.36 -2.57
N SER A 16 -10.66 -4.35 -1.28
CA SER A 16 -10.37 -3.21 -0.43
C SER A 16 -9.51 -3.66 0.74
N VAL A 17 -8.61 -2.78 1.18
CA VAL A 17 -7.73 -3.06 2.30
C VAL A 17 -7.74 -1.87 3.24
N ASP A 18 -7.80 -2.16 4.55
CA ASP A 18 -7.70 -1.14 5.58
C ASP A 18 -6.23 -0.85 5.84
N LEU A 19 -5.77 0.30 5.38
CA LEU A 19 -4.36 0.67 5.51
C LEU A 19 -3.89 0.77 6.95
N LYS A 20 -4.79 0.99 7.89
CA LYS A 20 -4.41 1.02 9.29
C LYS A 20 -4.01 -0.34 9.82
N GLN A 21 -4.45 -1.39 9.16
CA GLN A 21 -4.11 -2.76 9.55
C GLN A 21 -2.81 -3.22 8.91
N VAL A 22 -2.28 -2.45 7.98
CA VAL A 22 -1.04 -2.81 7.30
C VAL A 22 0.13 -2.55 8.23
N ASN A 23 0.87 -3.60 8.57
CA ASN A 23 2.01 -3.49 9.48
C ASN A 23 3.23 -2.89 8.79
N PHE A 24 3.50 -3.34 7.58
CA PHE A 24 4.58 -2.76 6.79
C PHE A 24 4.36 -3.11 5.32
N ILE A 25 5.09 -2.42 4.46
CA ILE A 25 4.97 -2.58 3.02
C ILE A 25 6.33 -2.99 2.47
N THR A 26 6.34 -4.06 1.68
CA THR A 26 7.54 -4.53 1.00
C THR A 26 7.45 -4.14 -0.46
N LEU A 27 8.49 -3.49 -0.96
CA LEU A 27 8.55 -3.07 -2.34
C LEU A 27 9.51 -3.96 -3.13
N LYS A 28 9.07 -4.40 -4.29
CA LYS A 28 9.94 -5.12 -5.20
C LYS A 28 9.61 -4.69 -6.61
N GLN A 29 10.58 -4.04 -7.25
CA GLN A 29 10.40 -3.63 -8.64
C GLN A 29 10.75 -4.79 -9.55
N ASN A 30 9.88 -5.04 -10.52
CA ASN A 30 10.11 -6.09 -11.51
C ASN A 30 10.66 -5.47 -12.78
N TRP A 31 11.88 -5.84 -13.13
CA TRP A 31 12.56 -5.27 -14.29
C TRP A 31 11.96 -5.71 -15.61
N GLU A 32 11.28 -6.86 -15.60
CA GLU A 32 10.74 -7.40 -16.85
C GLU A 32 9.51 -6.64 -17.34
N ASP A 33 8.61 -6.28 -16.43
CA ASP A 33 7.38 -5.59 -16.81
C ASP A 33 7.36 -4.13 -16.36
N GLU A 34 8.42 -3.69 -15.72
CA GLU A 34 8.57 -2.30 -15.25
C GLU A 34 7.48 -1.86 -14.28
N ASN A 35 6.74 -2.78 -13.72
CA ASN A 35 5.73 -2.47 -12.73
C ASN A 35 6.32 -2.53 -11.32
N TYR A 36 5.64 -1.88 -10.39
CA TYR A 36 6.03 -1.90 -8.99
C TYR A 36 5.18 -2.94 -8.28
N HIS A 37 5.82 -4.01 -7.86
CA HIS A 37 5.15 -5.07 -7.12
C HIS A 37 5.34 -4.83 -5.64
N ILE A 38 4.26 -4.65 -4.91
CA ILE A 38 4.36 -4.43 -3.48
C ILE A 38 3.55 -5.47 -2.75
N LYS A 39 3.91 -5.69 -1.49
CA LYS A 39 3.17 -6.56 -0.60
C LYS A 39 2.76 -5.76 0.61
N LEU A 40 1.48 -5.82 0.93
CA LEU A 40 0.95 -5.20 2.13
C LEU A 40 0.83 -6.30 3.18
N HIS A 41 1.54 -6.14 4.28
CA HIS A 41 1.58 -7.16 5.33
C HIS A 41 0.57 -6.83 6.41
N ILE A 42 -0.41 -7.70 6.57
CA ILE A 42 -1.49 -7.53 7.53
C ILE A 42 -1.51 -8.76 8.43
N GLY A 43 -1.00 -8.60 9.66
CA GLY A 43 -0.89 -9.75 10.55
C GLY A 43 0.02 -10.79 9.95
N THR A 44 -0.52 -11.98 9.71
CA THR A 44 0.24 -13.07 9.09
C THR A 44 -0.05 -13.21 7.60
N LYS A 45 -0.87 -12.29 7.05
CA LYS A 45 -1.27 -12.35 5.66
C LYS A 45 -0.55 -11.32 4.82
N GLU A 46 -0.47 -11.59 3.53
CA GLU A 46 0.12 -10.68 2.58
C GLU A 46 -0.86 -10.41 1.46
N VAL A 47 -0.96 -9.15 1.05
CA VAL A 47 -1.78 -8.77 -0.10
C VAL A 47 -0.84 -8.23 -1.16
N ARG A 48 -0.89 -8.80 -2.35
CA ARG A 48 -0.06 -8.36 -3.45
C ARG A 48 -0.76 -7.28 -4.25
N VAL A 49 -0.03 -6.23 -4.54
CA VAL A 49 -0.55 -5.12 -5.33
C VAL A 49 0.47 -4.80 -6.42
N VAL A 50 -0.02 -4.65 -7.64
CA VAL A 50 0.84 -4.28 -8.76
C VAL A 50 0.49 -2.86 -9.17
N LEU A 51 1.45 -1.96 -9.08
CA LEU A 51 1.27 -0.56 -9.43
C LEU A 51 2.05 -0.26 -10.71
N LYS A 52 1.41 0.45 -11.61
CA LYS A 52 2.03 0.74 -12.90
C LYS A 52 2.90 1.98 -12.91
N THR A 53 2.69 2.89 -11.97
CA THR A 53 3.44 4.13 -11.95
C THR A 53 4.08 4.36 -10.59
N LYS A 54 5.16 5.11 -10.60
CA LYS A 54 5.83 5.49 -9.37
C LYS A 54 4.95 6.41 -8.53
N GLU A 55 4.14 7.21 -9.21
CA GLU A 55 3.23 8.11 -8.53
C GLU A 55 2.21 7.38 -7.67
N ASP A 56 1.67 6.28 -8.20
CA ASP A 56 0.75 5.44 -7.42
C ASP A 56 1.44 4.88 -6.19
N LEU A 57 2.69 4.46 -6.35
CA LEU A 57 3.47 3.92 -5.24
C LEU A 57 3.68 4.97 -4.15
N GLU A 58 4.08 6.17 -4.56
CA GLU A 58 4.32 7.25 -3.62
C GLU A 58 3.04 7.66 -2.90
N GLU A 59 1.94 7.72 -3.65
CA GLU A 59 0.66 8.09 -3.08
C GLU A 59 0.21 7.07 -2.03
N LEU A 60 0.34 5.81 -2.36
CA LEU A 60 -0.02 4.74 -1.43
C LEU A 60 0.81 4.79 -0.15
N THR A 61 2.12 4.92 -0.29
CA THR A 61 3.00 4.95 0.88
C THR A 61 2.74 6.18 1.73
N GLU A 62 2.45 7.32 1.12
CA GLU A 62 2.14 8.51 1.89
C GLU A 62 0.84 8.37 2.67
N HIS A 63 -0.18 7.81 2.05
CA HIS A 63 -1.44 7.55 2.75
C HIS A 63 -1.23 6.64 3.94
N TRP A 64 -0.46 5.59 3.73
CA TRP A 64 -0.16 4.65 4.79
C TRP A 64 0.58 5.33 5.95
N LYS A 65 1.56 6.15 5.61
CA LYS A 65 2.33 6.86 6.64
C LYS A 65 1.46 7.81 7.42
N LYS A 66 0.59 8.54 6.75
CA LYS A 66 -0.30 9.48 7.43
C LYS A 66 -1.25 8.78 8.38
N LEU A 67 -1.80 7.66 7.95
CA LEU A 67 -2.75 6.92 8.78
C LEU A 67 -2.09 6.30 9.99
N ASN A 68 -0.79 6.03 9.90
CA ASN A 68 -0.05 5.42 10.98
C ASN A 68 0.91 6.38 11.68
N ASP A 69 0.76 7.66 11.42
CA ASP A 69 1.66 8.66 11.99
C ASP A 69 1.67 8.66 13.51
N ASN A 70 0.51 8.47 14.12
CA ASN A 70 0.42 8.44 15.57
C ASN A 70 1.23 7.32 16.18
N LYS A 71 1.37 6.22 15.47
CA LYS A 71 2.16 5.09 15.95
C LYS A 71 3.64 5.41 15.98
N ASN A 72 4.06 6.37 15.17
CA ASN A 72 5.46 6.72 15.04
C ASN A 72 5.89 7.90 15.89
N LYS A 73 4.95 8.52 16.57
CA LYS A 73 5.25 9.71 17.37
C LYS A 73 6.07 9.45 18.61
N PHE A 74 6.13 8.23 19.03
CA PHE A 74 6.76 7.90 20.29
C PHE A 74 8.15 7.35 20.15
N ARG A 75 8.84 7.84 19.19
CA ARG A 75 10.18 7.35 18.91
C ARG A 75 11.25 8.25 19.43
#